data_2704c5389ac86d8c6de3bf88bdb85b48
#
_entry.id   2704c5389ac86d8c6de3bf88bdb85b48
#
_cell.length_a   1.000
_cell.length_b   1.000
_cell.length_c   1.000
_cell.angle_alpha   90.00
_cell.angle_beta   90.00
_cell.angle_gamma   90.00
#
_symmetry.space_group_name_H-M   'P 1'
#
loop_
_entity.id
_entity.type
_entity.pdbx_description
1 polymer ?
#
loop_
_entity_poly.entity_id
_entity_poly.type
_entity_poly.pdbx_seq_one_letter_code
_entity_poly.pdbx_strand_id
1 'polypeptide(L)'
;ADAALAANPGGRRVGRTLVWRPAAPRPERIVVCTAGTADLPVAEECVAVLEAHGVEPVRLTDVGVAGVHRLLADVDVLDGADAVVVVAGMEGALASLVGGLTGAPVVAVPTSVGYGAGLEGVTALLAMLSSCAAGLTVVGIDNGYGAACAVLRMLK
;
A
#
# COMPACT_ATOMS: atom_id res chain seq x y z
N ALA A 1 -6.63 -18.55 -12.78
CA ALA A 1 -5.63 -17.69 -13.43
C ALA A 1 -5.21 -18.28 -14.77
N ASP A 2 -4.73 -19.52 -14.81
CA ASP A 2 -4.15 -20.13 -16.03
C ASP A 2 -5.16 -20.27 -17.18
N ALA A 3 -6.41 -20.65 -16.86
CA ALA A 3 -7.49 -20.71 -17.85
C ALA A 3 -7.81 -19.32 -18.44
N ALA A 4 -7.73 -18.26 -17.64
CA ALA A 4 -7.97 -16.91 -18.12
C ALA A 4 -6.83 -16.42 -19.04
N LEU A 5 -5.58 -16.75 -18.71
CA LEU A 5 -4.42 -16.44 -19.55
C LEU A 5 -4.44 -17.22 -20.87
N ALA A 6 -4.82 -18.50 -20.81
CA ALA A 6 -4.95 -19.32 -22.01
C ALA A 6 -6.06 -18.83 -22.96
N ALA A 7 -7.20 -18.39 -22.40
CA ALA A 7 -8.31 -17.87 -23.18
C ALA A 7 -8.09 -16.45 -23.74
N ASN A 8 -7.16 -15.68 -23.16
CA ASN A 8 -6.90 -14.29 -23.53
C ASN A 8 -5.39 -14.05 -23.72
N PRO A 9 -4.86 -14.22 -24.95
CA PRO A 9 -3.44 -14.01 -25.23
C PRO A 9 -2.95 -12.60 -24.89
N GLY A 10 -1.67 -12.48 -24.54
CA GLY A 10 -1.02 -11.19 -24.20
C GLY A 10 -1.17 -10.77 -22.73
N GLY A 11 -1.83 -11.59 -21.91
CA GLY A 11 -1.85 -11.39 -20.45
C GLY A 11 -0.58 -11.93 -19.78
N ARG A 12 -0.24 -11.36 -18.63
CA ARG A 12 0.83 -11.85 -17.75
C ARG A 12 0.35 -11.93 -16.31
N ARG A 13 0.92 -12.84 -15.54
CA ARG A 13 0.68 -12.94 -14.11
C ARG A 13 1.76 -12.17 -13.34
N VAL A 14 1.32 -11.31 -12.40
CA VAL A 14 2.17 -10.60 -11.46
C VAL A 14 1.67 -10.94 -10.05
N GLY A 15 2.36 -11.82 -9.35
CA GLY A 15 1.89 -12.35 -8.08
C GLY A 15 0.49 -13.02 -8.21
N ARG A 16 -0.50 -12.42 -7.57
CA ARG A 16 -1.91 -12.85 -7.60
C ARG A 16 -2.75 -12.09 -8.64
N THR A 17 -2.19 -11.07 -9.28
CA THR A 17 -2.85 -10.20 -10.25
C THR A 17 -2.58 -10.66 -11.68
N LEU A 18 -3.58 -10.55 -12.54
CA LEU A 18 -3.45 -10.76 -13.97
C LEU A 18 -3.51 -9.41 -14.69
N VAL A 19 -2.58 -9.15 -15.58
CA VAL A 19 -2.43 -7.86 -16.27
C VAL A 19 -2.47 -8.05 -17.77
N TRP A 20 -3.33 -7.27 -18.46
CA TRP A 20 -3.39 -7.12 -19.90
C TRP A 20 -3.22 -5.65 -20.26
N ARG A 21 -2.49 -5.39 -21.34
CA ARG A 21 -2.33 -4.04 -21.90
C ARG A 21 -1.86 -3.02 -20.84
N PRO A 22 -0.66 -3.22 -20.23
CA PRO A 22 -0.14 -2.26 -19.26
C PRO A 22 0.00 -0.87 -19.89
N ALA A 23 -0.19 0.16 -19.11
CA ALA A 23 -0.02 1.55 -19.55
C ALA A 23 1.45 1.89 -19.80
N ALA A 24 1.70 2.96 -20.53
CA ALA A 24 3.05 3.52 -20.68
C ALA A 24 3.60 4.03 -19.32
N PRO A 25 4.92 4.04 -19.14
CA PRO A 25 5.54 4.55 -17.92
C PRO A 25 5.12 5.98 -17.59
N ARG A 26 4.93 6.26 -16.30
CA ARG A 26 4.53 7.53 -15.73
C ARG A 26 5.59 8.03 -14.74
N PRO A 27 5.78 9.36 -14.59
CA PRO A 27 6.86 9.93 -13.76
C PRO A 27 6.53 9.98 -12.27
N GLU A 28 5.28 9.78 -11.85
CA GLU A 28 4.84 9.98 -10.47
C GLU A 28 5.56 9.04 -9.51
N ARG A 29 6.01 9.61 -8.43
CA ARG A 29 6.75 8.92 -7.37
C ARG A 29 5.80 8.45 -6.26
N ILE A 30 5.45 7.19 -6.28
CA ILE A 30 4.62 6.58 -5.24
C ILE A 30 5.49 5.72 -4.33
N VAL A 31 5.28 5.84 -3.01
CA VAL A 31 5.93 4.98 -2.01
C VAL A 31 4.90 4.02 -1.43
N VAL A 32 5.24 2.73 -1.38
CA VAL A 32 4.42 1.70 -0.74
C VAL A 32 5.17 1.15 0.47
N CYS A 33 4.63 1.41 1.67
CA CYS A 33 5.21 0.97 2.94
C CYS A 33 4.46 -0.24 3.49
N THR A 34 5.17 -1.25 4.04
CA THR A 34 4.55 -2.33 4.82
C THR A 34 5.05 -2.32 6.26
N ALA A 35 4.14 -2.57 7.22
CA ALA A 35 4.51 -2.68 8.62
C ALA A 35 5.32 -3.95 8.90
N GLY A 36 4.90 -5.07 8.35
CA GLY A 36 5.59 -6.34 8.48
C GLY A 36 5.63 -7.11 7.15
N THR A 37 6.41 -8.17 7.13
CA THR A 37 6.50 -9.07 5.96
C THR A 37 5.20 -9.84 5.70
N ALA A 38 4.37 -10.02 6.73
CA ALA A 38 3.05 -10.65 6.58
C ALA A 38 2.05 -9.76 5.81
N ASP A 39 2.29 -8.45 5.72
CA ASP A 39 1.46 -7.49 4.97
C ASP A 39 1.78 -7.48 3.47
N LEU A 40 2.89 -8.12 3.06
CA LEU A 40 3.35 -8.14 1.67
C LEU A 40 2.29 -8.60 0.65
N PRO A 41 1.46 -9.64 0.90
CA PRO A 41 0.48 -10.06 -0.09
C PRO A 41 -0.50 -8.96 -0.50
N VAL A 42 -0.87 -8.07 0.42
CA VAL A 42 -1.76 -6.93 0.17
C VAL A 42 -1.00 -5.81 -0.55
N ALA A 43 0.22 -5.53 -0.12
CA ALA A 43 1.08 -4.55 -0.77
C ALA A 43 1.43 -4.95 -2.22
N GLU A 44 1.71 -6.23 -2.48
CA GLU A 44 1.99 -6.74 -3.82
C GLU A 44 0.80 -6.60 -4.77
N GLU A 45 -0.43 -6.73 -4.29
CA GLU A 45 -1.60 -6.41 -5.10
C GLU A 45 -1.62 -4.94 -5.50
N CYS A 46 -1.40 -4.03 -4.56
CA CYS A 46 -1.32 -2.59 -4.81
C CYS A 46 -0.23 -2.26 -5.84
N VAL A 47 0.97 -2.79 -5.63
CA VAL A 47 2.12 -2.59 -6.51
C VAL A 47 1.81 -3.10 -7.93
N ALA A 48 1.29 -4.32 -8.07
CA ALA A 48 0.96 -4.88 -9.38
C ALA A 48 -0.06 -4.03 -10.16
N VAL A 49 -1.00 -3.40 -9.45
CA VAL A 49 -1.98 -2.49 -10.07
C VAL A 49 -1.33 -1.17 -10.48
N LEU A 50 -0.49 -0.58 -9.63
CA LEU A 50 0.26 0.64 -9.96
C LEU A 50 1.16 0.42 -11.18
N GLU A 51 1.93 -0.68 -11.20
CA GLU A 51 2.80 -1.06 -12.33
C GLU A 51 2.00 -1.27 -13.63
N ALA A 52 0.80 -1.89 -13.53
CA ALA A 52 -0.07 -2.06 -14.68
C ALA A 52 -0.55 -0.71 -15.26
N HIS A 53 -0.58 0.34 -14.44
CA HIS A 53 -0.93 1.72 -14.85
C HIS A 53 0.31 2.59 -15.11
N GLY A 54 1.49 1.99 -15.25
CA GLY A 54 2.73 2.66 -15.64
C GLY A 54 3.48 3.34 -14.50
N VAL A 55 3.03 3.20 -13.26
CA VAL A 55 3.71 3.74 -12.07
C VAL A 55 4.58 2.67 -11.44
N GLU A 56 5.89 2.91 -11.32
CA GLU A 56 6.83 2.02 -10.63
C GLU A 56 7.02 2.52 -9.19
N PRO A 57 6.39 1.89 -8.17
CA PRO A 57 6.46 2.41 -6.82
C PRO A 57 7.78 2.06 -6.12
N VAL A 58 8.26 2.99 -5.29
CA VAL A 58 9.33 2.72 -4.33
C VAL A 58 8.76 1.92 -3.15
N ARG A 59 9.47 0.90 -2.70
CA ARG A 59 8.99 -0.02 -1.66
C ARG A 59 9.80 0.14 -0.38
N LEU A 60 9.13 0.41 0.74
CA LEU A 60 9.67 0.35 2.10
C LEU A 60 9.05 -0.84 2.82
N THR A 61 9.79 -1.94 2.91
CA THR A 61 9.29 -3.20 3.46
C THR A 61 9.73 -3.39 4.89
N ASP A 62 8.79 -3.89 5.74
CA ASP A 62 9.07 -4.25 7.13
C ASP A 62 9.56 -3.06 7.98
N VAL A 63 8.91 -1.91 7.82
CA VAL A 63 9.23 -0.66 8.55
C VAL A 63 8.25 -0.36 9.67
N GLY A 64 7.62 -1.39 10.26
CA GLY A 64 6.64 -1.27 11.32
C GLY A 64 7.19 -0.61 12.59
N VAL A 65 6.26 -0.11 13.41
CA VAL A 65 6.57 0.70 14.62
C VAL A 65 7.35 -0.08 15.69
N ALA A 66 7.27 -1.41 15.71
CA ALA A 66 8.08 -2.25 16.60
C ALA A 66 9.59 -2.16 16.33
N GLY A 67 9.96 -1.63 15.15
CA GLY A 67 11.34 -1.34 14.77
C GLY A 67 11.41 -0.01 14.04
N VAL A 68 10.88 1.06 14.66
CA VAL A 68 10.75 2.39 14.07
C VAL A 68 12.04 2.96 13.48
N HIS A 69 13.20 2.55 14.02
CA HIS A 69 14.51 2.95 13.50
C HIS A 69 14.71 2.56 12.03
N ARG A 70 14.04 1.51 11.54
CA ARG A 70 14.09 1.09 10.13
C ARG A 70 13.40 2.12 9.22
N LEU A 71 12.22 2.61 9.63
CA LEU A 71 11.54 3.68 8.91
C LEU A 71 12.37 4.98 8.95
N LEU A 72 12.91 5.32 10.13
CA LEU A 72 13.67 6.56 10.29
C LEU A 72 15.00 6.55 9.54
N ALA A 73 15.60 5.37 9.32
CA ALA A 73 16.80 5.23 8.50
C ALA A 73 16.55 5.55 7.02
N ASP A 74 15.32 5.31 6.54
CA ASP A 74 14.93 5.50 5.15
C ASP A 74 13.88 6.62 5.00
N VAL A 75 13.76 7.53 6.00
CA VAL A 75 12.70 8.56 6.03
C VAL A 75 12.77 9.49 4.79
N ASP A 76 13.96 9.77 4.30
CA ASP A 76 14.19 10.60 3.11
C ASP A 76 13.52 10.01 1.85
N VAL A 77 13.19 8.72 1.84
CA VAL A 77 12.43 8.08 0.75
C VAL A 77 11.03 8.65 0.62
N LEU A 78 10.45 9.17 1.71
CA LEU A 78 9.14 9.81 1.72
C LEU A 78 9.16 11.22 1.10
N ASP A 79 10.34 11.84 1.00
CA ASP A 79 10.48 13.18 0.44
C ASP A 79 10.19 13.19 -1.06
N GLY A 80 9.38 14.15 -1.48
CA GLY A 80 9.00 14.29 -2.89
C GLY A 80 8.11 13.18 -3.41
N ALA A 81 7.49 12.37 -2.55
CA ALA A 81 6.44 11.44 -2.96
C ALA A 81 5.18 12.20 -3.38
N ASP A 82 4.56 11.79 -4.49
CA ASP A 82 3.25 12.30 -4.92
C ASP A 82 2.10 11.69 -4.14
N ALA A 83 2.29 10.46 -3.64
CA ALA A 83 1.43 9.81 -2.64
C ALA A 83 2.17 8.67 -1.94
N VAL A 84 1.71 8.32 -0.73
CA VAL A 84 2.22 7.19 0.03
C VAL A 84 1.09 6.21 0.34
N VAL A 85 1.33 4.92 0.10
CA VAL A 85 0.44 3.84 0.53
C VAL A 85 1.05 3.16 1.74
N VAL A 86 0.28 3.00 2.81
CA VAL A 86 0.73 2.32 4.04
C VAL A 86 -0.12 1.11 4.29
N VAL A 87 0.49 -0.07 4.27
CA VAL A 87 -0.15 -1.37 4.47
C VAL A 87 0.25 -1.92 5.83
N ALA A 88 -0.71 -2.04 6.75
CA ALA A 88 -0.43 -2.42 8.13
C ALA A 88 -1.58 -3.20 8.77
N GLY A 89 -1.24 -4.29 9.42
CA GLY A 89 -2.13 -5.05 10.31
C GLY A 89 -1.99 -4.66 11.78
N MET A 90 -2.34 -5.57 12.68
CA MET A 90 -2.33 -5.37 14.13
C MET A 90 -3.16 -4.15 14.57
N GLU A 91 -2.49 -3.07 15.04
CA GLU A 91 -3.09 -1.81 15.46
C GLU A 91 -2.95 -0.68 14.41
N GLY A 92 -2.34 -0.96 13.26
CA GLY A 92 -2.24 0.00 12.16
C GLY A 92 -1.42 1.27 12.43
N ALA A 93 -0.60 1.30 13.47
CA ALA A 93 0.10 2.50 13.94
C ALA A 93 1.08 3.10 12.91
N LEU A 94 1.61 2.29 11.99
CA LEU A 94 2.51 2.77 10.94
C LEU A 94 1.85 3.88 10.10
N ALA A 95 0.56 3.81 9.85
CA ALA A 95 -0.15 4.82 9.06
C ALA A 95 -0.10 6.21 9.71
N SER A 96 -0.32 6.28 11.02
CA SER A 96 -0.21 7.54 11.77
C SER A 96 1.21 8.07 11.79
N LEU A 97 2.20 7.19 11.94
CA LEU A 97 3.60 7.58 11.96
C LEU A 97 4.05 8.15 10.61
N VAL A 98 3.77 7.44 9.52
CA VAL A 98 4.09 7.92 8.17
C VAL A 98 3.33 9.21 7.85
N GLY A 99 2.05 9.30 8.21
CA GLY A 99 1.26 10.52 8.01
C GLY A 99 1.79 11.74 8.77
N GLY A 100 2.53 11.53 9.87
CA GLY A 100 3.23 12.60 10.59
C GLY A 100 4.60 12.97 10.01
N LEU A 101 5.16 12.14 9.13
CA LEU A 101 6.50 12.31 8.54
C LEU A 101 6.47 12.86 7.12
N THR A 102 5.36 12.75 6.40
CA THR A 102 5.25 13.21 5.01
C THR A 102 4.17 14.27 4.83
N GLY A 103 4.38 15.18 3.89
CA GLY A 103 3.35 16.11 3.42
C GLY A 103 2.51 15.56 2.24
N ALA A 104 2.86 14.39 1.72
CA ALA A 104 2.11 13.74 0.64
C ALA A 104 0.78 13.15 1.13
N PRO A 105 -0.24 13.00 0.28
CA PRO A 105 -1.45 12.24 0.59
C PRO A 105 -1.09 10.80 1.00
N VAL A 106 -1.69 10.31 2.09
CA VAL A 106 -1.47 8.95 2.59
C VAL A 106 -2.74 8.12 2.43
N VAL A 107 -2.62 6.99 1.71
CA VAL A 107 -3.67 5.98 1.61
C VAL A 107 -3.31 4.80 2.51
N ALA A 108 -4.07 4.62 3.58
CA ALA A 108 -3.85 3.57 4.57
C ALA A 108 -4.70 2.33 4.25
N VAL A 109 -4.06 1.18 4.24
CA VAL A 109 -4.66 -0.13 3.99
C VAL A 109 -4.54 -0.96 5.26
N PRO A 110 -5.61 -1.11 6.04
CA PRO A 110 -5.62 -2.06 7.14
C PRO A 110 -5.55 -3.48 6.58
N THR A 111 -4.78 -4.37 7.22
CA THR A 111 -4.74 -5.77 6.83
C THR A 111 -5.35 -6.65 7.90
N SER A 112 -5.85 -7.84 7.50
CA SER A 112 -6.33 -8.86 8.40
C SER A 112 -5.21 -9.56 9.17
N VAL A 113 -3.95 -9.20 8.90
CA VAL A 113 -2.77 -9.73 9.59
C VAL A 113 -2.79 -9.33 11.05
N GLY A 114 -2.75 -10.31 11.93
CA GLY A 114 -2.73 -10.06 13.36
C GLY A 114 -3.19 -11.26 14.18
N TYR A 115 -3.25 -11.04 15.49
CA TYR A 115 -3.73 -12.01 16.48
C TYR A 115 -4.39 -11.28 17.65
N GLY A 116 -5.02 -12.03 18.56
CA GLY A 116 -5.63 -11.45 19.76
C GLY A 116 -6.67 -10.38 19.42
N ALA A 117 -6.47 -9.18 19.91
CA ALA A 117 -7.38 -8.04 19.70
C ALA A 117 -7.30 -7.39 18.30
N GLY A 118 -6.54 -7.95 17.37
CA GLY A 118 -6.45 -7.47 15.98
C GLY A 118 -7.76 -7.62 15.21
N LEU A 119 -8.61 -8.60 15.60
CA LEU A 119 -9.97 -8.82 15.07
C LEU A 119 -10.03 -8.78 13.53
N GLU A 120 -9.13 -9.55 12.88
CA GLU A 120 -9.07 -9.67 11.43
C GLU A 120 -8.98 -8.32 10.70
N GLY A 121 -8.22 -7.37 11.27
CA GLY A 121 -7.99 -6.05 10.70
C GLY A 121 -8.95 -4.95 11.15
N VAL A 122 -9.99 -5.27 11.93
CA VAL A 122 -10.93 -4.25 12.45
C VAL A 122 -10.22 -3.26 13.36
N THR A 123 -9.31 -3.73 14.20
CA THR A 123 -8.51 -2.85 15.08
C THR A 123 -7.65 -1.90 14.26
N ALA A 124 -6.95 -2.39 13.24
CA ALA A 124 -6.16 -1.55 12.34
C ALA A 124 -7.06 -0.51 11.63
N LEU A 125 -8.21 -0.94 11.10
CA LEU A 125 -9.17 -0.05 10.43
C LEU A 125 -9.63 1.08 11.36
N LEU A 126 -10.06 0.78 12.58
CA LEU A 126 -10.54 1.77 13.54
C LEU A 126 -9.41 2.71 13.98
N ALA A 127 -8.20 2.20 14.18
CA ALA A 127 -7.05 3.02 14.54
C ALA A 127 -6.68 4.00 13.40
N MET A 128 -6.65 3.53 12.16
CA MET A 128 -6.38 4.39 11.00
C MET A 128 -7.45 5.46 10.81
N LEU A 129 -8.74 5.11 11.00
CA LEU A 129 -9.86 6.07 10.93
C LEU A 129 -9.84 7.12 12.06
N SER A 130 -9.24 6.79 13.20
CA SER A 130 -9.12 7.68 14.37
C SER A 130 -7.73 8.32 14.52
N SER A 131 -6.90 8.24 13.47
CA SER A 131 -5.55 8.80 13.48
C SER A 131 -5.54 10.31 13.70
N CYS A 132 -4.59 10.79 14.54
CA CYS A 132 -4.31 12.21 14.70
C CYS A 132 -3.58 12.82 13.48
N ALA A 133 -2.95 12.00 12.64
CA ALA A 133 -2.31 12.48 11.42
C ALA A 133 -3.37 12.88 10.40
N ALA A 134 -3.48 14.19 10.15
CA ALA A 134 -4.49 14.71 9.22
C ALA A 134 -4.16 14.31 7.77
N GLY A 135 -5.20 14.05 6.97
CA GLY A 135 -5.04 13.74 5.55
C GLY A 135 -4.89 12.25 5.21
N LEU A 136 -5.03 11.35 6.18
CA LEU A 136 -5.12 9.92 5.90
C LEU A 136 -6.45 9.58 5.21
N THR A 137 -6.36 8.84 4.12
CA THR A 137 -7.51 8.20 3.47
C THR A 137 -7.41 6.70 3.74
N VAL A 138 -8.49 6.10 4.25
CA VAL A 138 -8.50 4.67 4.60
C VAL A 138 -9.35 3.89 3.61
N VAL A 139 -8.84 2.78 3.11
CA VAL A 139 -9.57 1.83 2.26
C VAL A 139 -10.04 0.61 3.06
N GLY A 140 -10.76 -0.30 2.43
CA GLY A 140 -11.21 -1.53 3.08
C GLY A 140 -10.05 -2.44 3.53
N ILE A 141 -10.33 -3.35 4.46
CA ILE A 141 -9.35 -4.35 4.94
C ILE A 141 -8.89 -5.20 3.75
N ASP A 142 -7.57 -5.46 3.68
CA ASP A 142 -6.90 -6.23 2.62
C ASP A 142 -7.13 -5.71 1.19
N ASN A 143 -7.53 -4.45 1.03
CA ASN A 143 -7.87 -3.88 -0.27
C ASN A 143 -6.69 -3.12 -0.92
N GLY A 144 -5.64 -3.84 -1.30
CA GLY A 144 -4.50 -3.29 -2.03
C GLY A 144 -4.90 -2.70 -3.39
N TYR A 145 -5.83 -3.35 -4.10
CA TYR A 145 -6.40 -2.83 -5.34
C TYR A 145 -7.06 -1.47 -5.16
N GLY A 146 -7.92 -1.34 -4.13
CA GLY A 146 -8.61 -0.08 -3.83
C GLY A 146 -7.64 1.06 -3.50
N ALA A 147 -6.54 0.76 -2.80
CA ALA A 147 -5.50 1.74 -2.51
C ALA A 147 -4.80 2.23 -3.78
N ALA A 148 -4.39 1.33 -4.66
CA ALA A 148 -3.82 1.72 -5.96
C ALA A 148 -4.79 2.59 -6.76
N CYS A 149 -6.06 2.21 -6.84
CA CYS A 149 -7.09 3.00 -7.53
C CYS A 149 -7.31 4.38 -6.89
N ALA A 150 -7.25 4.49 -5.55
CA ALA A 150 -7.35 5.78 -4.85
C ALA A 150 -6.19 6.70 -5.23
N VAL A 151 -4.95 6.19 -5.16
CA VAL A 151 -3.74 6.92 -5.58
C VAL A 151 -3.86 7.37 -7.03
N LEU A 152 -4.14 6.44 -7.96
CA LEU A 152 -4.24 6.76 -9.40
C LEU A 152 -5.31 7.82 -9.73
N ARG A 153 -6.35 7.96 -8.90
CA ARG A 153 -7.37 9.01 -9.05
C ARG A 153 -6.94 10.35 -8.46
N MET A 154 -5.98 10.39 -7.54
CA MET A 154 -5.38 11.61 -7.01
C MET A 154 -4.36 12.19 -8.00
N LEU A 155 -3.67 11.33 -8.73
CA LEU A 155 -2.70 11.71 -9.77
C LEU A 155 -3.46 12.09 -11.05
N LYS A 156 -3.33 13.31 -11.49
CA LYS A 156 -4.00 13.80 -12.70
C LYS A 156 -3.01 14.04 -13.83
#